data_87c449913659bbeb0e5c897877d25017
#
_entry.id   87c449913659bbeb0e5c897877d25017
#
_cell.length_a   1.000
_cell.length_b   1.000
_cell.length_c   1.000
_cell.angle_alpha   90.00
_cell.angle_beta   90.00
_cell.angle_gamma   90.00
#
_symmetry.space_group_name_H-M   'P 1'
#
loop_
_entity.id
_entity.type
_entity.pdbx_description
1 polymer ?
#
loop_
_entity_poly.entity_id
_entity_poly.type
_entity_poly.pdbx_seq_one_letter_code
_entity_poly.pdbx_strand_id
1 'polypeptide(L)'
;MRELSRVLFCLTVLLATSAVATAQSPAAIPVISPQSVGFDAARLSVIEEVVQEGLSQSKMPGCVVVVGCRAGVVYRGAWGFRQTVPQQQPMELSTVFDLASLTKPIATATSVMLLVQQGKIALEASASTYWPEFAQQGKDRILIRHLLTHTGGLIADNSINDYAGTPDESMAKIAALKPVAAPGEQFVYSDVGFLVLGRIVQIVSGKNVHEFSRESIFQPLGMSETAYLPDPALQARAAVTEKRQDRWMQGEVHDPRAYALQGIAGHAGLFSTADDLSRYAVMMLNRGSLGAVQVLQPETWTLMTTPVHVPRGRRALGWDSRTGYSSNRGDLMTSAAFGHGGFTGTGIWIDPQGDLFVIFLSNRVHPDGKGLVNPLIGRIGTIAAGARRTVPVRSTGAVLNGIDVLQRDGFAALQGRKVGLITNQTGLNRDGVSTVRLLHEAKGVQLKALFSPEHGLEGRLDIPKIGDQQDATTGLKVFSLYGETRTPTKESLQEVDTLVFDIQDIGCRFYTYLSTMGNAMQAAADHGVRFVVLDRVNPVGGVSTAGPVLDDGDQSFVGYHTIPVRH
;
A
#
# COMPACT_ATOMS: atom_id res chain seq x y z
N MET A 1 -26.48 50.70 75.13
CA MET A 1 -26.46 51.36 73.85
C MET A 1 -25.29 50.83 73.05
N ARG A 2 -25.59 50.37 71.84
CA ARG A 2 -24.71 49.90 70.79
C ARG A 2 -24.26 48.43 70.84
N GLU A 3 -25.03 47.64 70.12
CA GLU A 3 -24.74 46.28 69.67
C GLU A 3 -23.48 46.24 68.81
N LEU A 4 -22.67 45.17 68.92
CA LEU A 4 -21.68 44.77 67.96
C LEU A 4 -22.05 43.40 67.38
N SER A 5 -22.56 43.43 66.19
CA SER A 5 -22.78 42.25 65.36
C SER A 5 -21.43 41.58 65.00
N ARG A 6 -21.27 40.31 65.38
CA ARG A 6 -20.20 39.43 64.90
C ARG A 6 -20.68 38.72 63.63
N VAL A 7 -20.11 39.09 62.49
CA VAL A 7 -20.26 38.35 61.23
C VAL A 7 -19.27 37.19 61.24
N LEU A 8 -19.80 35.97 61.32
CA LEU A 8 -19.04 34.72 61.18
C LEU A 8 -18.89 34.37 59.71
N PHE A 9 -17.69 34.52 59.16
CA PHE A 9 -17.37 34.11 57.78
C PHE A 9 -17.05 32.61 57.77
N CYS A 10 -18.00 31.74 57.33
CA CYS A 10 -17.72 30.33 57.06
C CYS A 10 -16.96 30.21 55.74
N LEU A 11 -15.68 29.90 55.76
CA LEU A 11 -14.86 29.54 54.61
C LEU A 11 -15.12 28.05 54.33
N THR A 12 -15.96 27.75 53.35
CA THR A 12 -16.12 26.38 52.84
C THR A 12 -15.02 26.12 51.81
N VAL A 13 -14.00 25.37 52.19
CA VAL A 13 -12.98 24.86 51.27
C VAL A 13 -13.57 23.68 50.52
N LEU A 14 -13.95 23.89 49.25
CA LEU A 14 -14.27 22.80 48.32
C LEU A 14 -12.95 22.12 47.92
N LEU A 15 -12.66 20.97 48.49
CA LEU A 15 -11.68 20.03 47.98
C LEU A 15 -12.22 19.39 46.73
N ALA A 16 -11.85 19.93 45.54
CA ALA A 16 -12.04 19.26 44.28
C ALA A 16 -11.09 18.05 44.22
N THR A 17 -11.58 16.88 44.56
CA THR A 17 -10.90 15.61 44.26
C THR A 17 -10.95 15.39 42.75
N SER A 18 -9.89 15.75 42.07
CA SER A 18 -9.67 15.33 40.68
C SER A 18 -9.55 13.80 40.69
N ALA A 19 -10.64 13.13 40.35
CA ALA A 19 -10.60 11.72 40.01
C ALA A 19 -9.74 11.59 38.75
N VAL A 20 -8.51 11.14 38.90
CA VAL A 20 -7.67 10.65 37.81
C VAL A 20 -8.40 9.40 37.32
N ALA A 21 -9.17 9.56 36.25
CA ALA A 21 -9.71 8.43 35.54
C ALA A 21 -8.52 7.62 35.04
N THR A 22 -8.25 6.48 35.64
CA THR A 22 -7.33 5.49 35.10
C THR A 22 -7.90 5.05 33.77
N ALA A 23 -7.32 5.53 32.67
CA ALA A 23 -7.69 5.09 31.35
C ALA A 23 -7.50 3.58 31.30
N GLN A 24 -8.59 2.85 31.21
CA GLN A 24 -8.57 1.41 31.06
C GLN A 24 -7.82 1.09 29.75
N SER A 25 -6.79 0.25 29.83
CA SER A 25 -6.08 -0.22 28.62
C SER A 25 -7.08 -0.78 27.60
N PRO A 26 -6.94 -0.48 26.31
CA PRO A 26 -7.86 -1.01 25.30
C PRO A 26 -7.98 -2.53 25.39
N ALA A 27 -9.18 -3.06 25.22
CA ALA A 27 -9.42 -4.49 25.20
C ALA A 27 -8.58 -5.19 24.13
N ALA A 28 -8.31 -6.49 24.29
CA ALA A 28 -7.63 -7.27 23.28
C ALA A 28 -8.38 -7.21 21.95
N ILE A 29 -7.65 -7.22 20.83
CA ILE A 29 -8.29 -7.29 19.50
C ILE A 29 -9.01 -8.64 19.38
N PRO A 30 -10.34 -8.66 19.16
CA PRO A 30 -11.09 -9.91 19.13
C PRO A 30 -10.74 -10.75 17.90
N VAL A 31 -10.75 -12.07 18.06
CA VAL A 31 -10.75 -13.01 16.94
C VAL A 31 -12.21 -13.23 16.54
N ILE A 32 -12.54 -12.97 15.28
CA ILE A 32 -13.92 -12.97 14.78
C ILE A 32 -14.04 -13.89 13.57
N SER A 33 -15.28 -14.35 13.31
CA SER A 33 -15.54 -15.16 12.11
C SER A 33 -15.26 -14.34 10.84
N PRO A 34 -14.46 -14.84 9.91
CA PRO A 34 -14.16 -14.16 8.63
C PRO A 34 -15.43 -13.74 7.89
N GLN A 35 -16.44 -14.62 7.84
CA GLN A 35 -17.67 -14.41 7.11
C GLN A 35 -18.50 -13.25 7.69
N SER A 36 -18.45 -13.04 9.03
CA SER A 36 -19.22 -11.99 9.70
C SER A 36 -18.82 -10.58 9.27
N VAL A 37 -17.61 -10.43 8.75
CA VAL A 37 -17.03 -9.15 8.30
C VAL A 37 -16.63 -9.15 6.84
N GLY A 38 -17.17 -10.08 6.05
CA GLY A 38 -17.03 -10.08 4.60
C GLY A 38 -15.73 -10.66 4.07
N PHE A 39 -15.08 -11.58 4.80
CA PHE A 39 -13.97 -12.38 4.28
C PHE A 39 -14.43 -13.79 3.87
N ASP A 40 -13.79 -14.32 2.84
CA ASP A 40 -13.94 -15.70 2.40
C ASP A 40 -12.95 -16.58 3.17
N ALA A 41 -13.46 -17.43 4.09
CA ALA A 41 -12.64 -18.28 4.91
C ALA A 41 -11.88 -19.35 4.09
N ALA A 42 -12.50 -19.84 3.00
CA ALA A 42 -11.85 -20.84 2.14
C ALA A 42 -10.65 -20.23 1.38
N ARG A 43 -10.72 -18.96 0.99
CA ARG A 43 -9.56 -18.25 0.43
C ARG A 43 -8.50 -17.99 1.48
N LEU A 44 -8.87 -17.59 2.70
CA LEU A 44 -7.90 -17.40 3.77
C LEU A 44 -7.16 -18.68 4.13
N SER A 45 -7.78 -19.87 4.06
CA SER A 45 -7.11 -21.14 4.36
C SER A 45 -5.97 -21.47 3.38
N VAL A 46 -5.97 -20.90 2.16
CA VAL A 46 -4.85 -21.05 1.20
C VAL A 46 -3.53 -20.43 1.74
N ILE A 47 -3.62 -19.52 2.72
CA ILE A 47 -2.42 -18.96 3.38
C ILE A 47 -1.56 -20.07 4.00
N GLU A 48 -2.18 -21.11 4.58
CA GLU A 48 -1.46 -22.23 5.16
C GLU A 48 -0.63 -22.98 4.12
N GLU A 49 -1.16 -23.23 2.92
CA GLU A 49 -0.43 -23.89 1.83
C GLU A 49 0.80 -23.07 1.43
N VAL A 50 0.66 -21.75 1.33
CA VAL A 50 1.77 -20.83 1.02
C VAL A 50 2.84 -20.85 2.11
N VAL A 51 2.44 -20.91 3.38
CA VAL A 51 3.36 -21.02 4.51
C VAL A 51 4.09 -22.36 4.49
N GLN A 52 3.38 -23.47 4.28
CA GLN A 52 3.98 -24.82 4.21
C GLN A 52 4.97 -24.93 3.04
N GLU A 53 4.66 -24.33 1.89
CA GLU A 53 5.61 -24.22 0.78
C GLU A 53 6.89 -23.47 1.20
N GLY A 54 6.74 -22.34 1.91
CA GLY A 54 7.89 -21.58 2.40
C GLY A 54 8.77 -22.36 3.38
N LEU A 55 8.16 -23.14 4.29
CA LEU A 55 8.86 -24.01 5.24
C LEU A 55 9.58 -25.15 4.52
N SER A 56 8.92 -25.84 3.59
CA SER A 56 9.50 -26.95 2.82
C SER A 56 10.68 -26.51 1.96
N GLN A 57 10.66 -25.28 1.46
CA GLN A 57 11.74 -24.66 0.69
C GLN A 57 12.81 -23.99 1.56
N SER A 58 12.76 -24.16 2.88
CA SER A 58 13.71 -23.55 3.84
C SER A 58 13.83 -22.02 3.71
N LYS A 59 12.73 -21.33 3.34
CA LYS A 59 12.70 -19.86 3.27
C LYS A 59 12.72 -19.21 4.65
N MET A 60 12.32 -19.97 5.68
CA MET A 60 12.29 -19.57 7.09
C MET A 60 12.16 -20.81 7.97
N PRO A 61 12.63 -20.78 9.23
CA PRO A 61 12.39 -21.87 10.19
C PRO A 61 10.94 -21.95 10.66
N GLY A 62 10.29 -20.80 10.78
CA GLY A 62 8.90 -20.67 11.21
C GLY A 62 8.38 -19.26 11.08
N CYS A 63 7.07 -19.10 11.23
CA CYS A 63 6.42 -17.80 11.18
C CYS A 63 5.11 -17.76 11.97
N VAL A 64 4.68 -16.53 12.25
CA VAL A 64 3.32 -16.18 12.68
C VAL A 64 2.70 -15.31 11.60
N VAL A 65 1.46 -15.62 11.21
CA VAL A 65 0.67 -14.82 10.27
C VAL A 65 -0.61 -14.38 10.94
N VAL A 66 -0.95 -13.09 10.78
CA VAL A 66 -2.23 -12.53 11.21
C VAL A 66 -2.82 -11.71 10.07
N VAL A 67 -4.10 -11.94 9.80
CA VAL A 67 -4.92 -11.12 8.90
C VAL A 67 -6.09 -10.57 9.71
N GLY A 68 -6.40 -9.29 9.54
CA GLY A 68 -7.52 -8.67 10.24
C GLY A 68 -8.05 -7.43 9.54
N CYS A 69 -9.06 -6.84 10.16
CA CYS A 69 -9.72 -5.62 9.74
C CYS A 69 -10.02 -4.74 10.97
N ARG A 70 -10.74 -3.63 10.79
CA ARG A 70 -11.14 -2.76 11.92
C ARG A 70 -11.89 -3.48 13.02
N ALA A 71 -12.68 -4.49 12.66
CA ALA A 71 -13.52 -5.22 13.62
C ALA A 71 -12.75 -6.28 14.42
N GLY A 72 -11.59 -6.75 13.93
CA GLY A 72 -10.80 -7.76 14.61
C GLY A 72 -9.94 -8.62 13.68
N VAL A 73 -9.34 -9.66 14.26
CA VAL A 73 -8.53 -10.67 13.57
C VAL A 73 -9.45 -11.71 12.94
N VAL A 74 -9.29 -11.96 11.65
CA VAL A 74 -10.09 -12.92 10.87
C VAL A 74 -9.33 -14.22 10.54
N TYR A 75 -8.00 -14.18 10.64
CA TYR A 75 -7.13 -15.35 10.42
C TYR A 75 -5.85 -15.19 11.22
N ARG A 76 -5.39 -16.26 11.86
CA ARG A 76 -4.09 -16.31 12.52
C ARG A 76 -3.57 -17.73 12.62
N GLY A 77 -2.26 -17.87 12.58
CA GLY A 77 -1.60 -19.15 12.77
C GLY A 77 -0.12 -18.98 13.07
N ALA A 78 0.47 -20.03 13.64
CA ALA A 78 1.90 -20.15 13.91
C ALA A 78 2.38 -21.51 13.37
N TRP A 79 3.50 -21.51 12.66
CA TRP A 79 4.03 -22.72 12.00
C TRP A 79 5.54 -22.80 12.13
N GLY A 80 6.08 -24.03 12.17
CA GLY A 80 7.50 -24.29 12.25
C GLY A 80 8.08 -23.99 13.63
N PHE A 81 9.28 -23.43 13.67
CA PHE A 81 10.10 -23.31 14.89
C PHE A 81 10.60 -21.87 15.08
N ARG A 82 10.53 -21.37 16.31
CA ARG A 82 11.19 -20.12 16.74
C ARG A 82 12.69 -20.30 16.96
N GLN A 83 13.15 -21.56 17.09
CA GLN A 83 14.54 -21.97 17.16
C GLN A 83 14.68 -23.38 16.58
N THR A 84 15.67 -23.63 15.72
CA THR A 84 15.97 -24.96 15.18
C THR A 84 17.22 -25.56 15.80
N VAL A 85 18.18 -24.73 16.20
CA VAL A 85 19.44 -25.12 16.82
C VAL A 85 19.74 -24.22 18.04
N PRO A 86 20.35 -24.74 19.13
CA PRO A 86 20.82 -26.12 19.32
C PRO A 86 19.70 -27.13 19.60
N GLN A 87 18.51 -26.65 19.99
CA GLN A 87 17.32 -27.48 20.25
C GLN A 87 16.13 -26.87 19.52
N GLN A 88 15.26 -27.72 18.98
CA GLN A 88 14.03 -27.25 18.36
C GLN A 88 13.05 -26.74 19.42
N GLN A 89 12.54 -25.52 19.16
CA GLN A 89 11.48 -24.91 19.96
C GLN A 89 10.35 -24.49 19.00
N PRO A 90 9.10 -24.91 19.25
CA PRO A 90 7.99 -24.63 18.35
C PRO A 90 7.71 -23.13 18.25
N MET A 91 7.25 -22.69 17.10
CA MET A 91 6.70 -21.35 16.90
C MET A 91 5.33 -21.27 17.57
N GLU A 92 5.07 -20.19 18.29
CA GLU A 92 3.80 -19.94 18.98
C GLU A 92 3.23 -18.57 18.60
N LEU A 93 1.92 -18.37 18.72
CA LEU A 93 1.29 -17.07 18.49
C LEU A 93 1.85 -15.98 19.41
N SER A 94 2.28 -16.37 20.62
CA SER A 94 2.88 -15.50 21.62
C SER A 94 4.38 -15.26 21.43
N THR A 95 4.98 -15.78 20.37
CA THR A 95 6.41 -15.57 20.07
C THR A 95 6.71 -14.09 19.88
N VAL A 96 7.80 -13.63 20.50
CA VAL A 96 8.31 -12.26 20.38
C VAL A 96 9.33 -12.23 19.23
N PHE A 97 9.29 -11.19 18.41
CA PHE A 97 10.17 -11.07 17.25
C PHE A 97 10.98 -9.78 17.27
N ASP A 98 12.25 -9.88 16.87
CA ASP A 98 13.01 -8.71 16.45
C ASP A 98 12.39 -8.16 15.15
N LEU A 99 11.84 -6.98 15.24
CA LEU A 99 11.11 -6.34 14.14
C LEU A 99 12.03 -5.74 13.08
N ALA A 100 13.32 -5.61 13.37
CA ALA A 100 14.29 -4.97 12.50
C ALA A 100 13.74 -3.62 11.97
N SER A 101 13.68 -3.43 10.65
CA SER A 101 13.27 -2.17 10.04
C SER A 101 11.80 -1.78 10.25
N LEU A 102 10.93 -2.65 10.77
CA LEU A 102 9.60 -2.21 11.22
C LEU A 102 9.67 -1.21 12.39
N THR A 103 10.81 -1.14 13.08
CA THR A 103 11.13 -0.08 14.05
C THR A 103 10.92 1.31 13.45
N LYS A 104 11.30 1.50 12.18
CA LYS A 104 11.25 2.80 11.51
C LYS A 104 9.84 3.41 11.49
N PRO A 105 8.82 2.73 10.93
CA PRO A 105 7.48 3.30 10.91
C PRO A 105 6.79 3.27 12.27
N ILE A 106 6.92 2.15 13.01
CA ILE A 106 6.11 1.91 14.21
C ILE A 106 6.57 2.78 15.39
N ALA A 107 7.87 2.81 15.66
CA ALA A 107 8.41 3.60 16.76
C ALA A 107 8.84 5.01 16.29
N THR A 108 9.79 5.09 15.35
CA THR A 108 10.48 6.36 15.05
C THR A 108 9.61 7.34 14.27
N ALA A 109 9.04 6.93 13.14
CA ALA A 109 8.21 7.83 12.34
C ALA A 109 6.94 8.24 13.09
N THR A 110 6.28 7.31 13.79
CA THR A 110 5.11 7.66 14.62
C THR A 110 5.49 8.64 15.74
N SER A 111 6.65 8.50 16.38
CA SER A 111 7.17 9.47 17.37
C SER A 111 7.42 10.84 16.77
N VAL A 112 8.03 10.91 15.59
CA VAL A 112 8.22 12.17 14.86
C VAL A 112 6.87 12.81 14.54
N MET A 113 5.90 12.04 14.05
CA MET A 113 4.57 12.56 13.72
C MET A 113 3.79 13.03 14.95
N LEU A 114 3.99 12.41 16.12
CA LEU A 114 3.45 12.92 17.37
C LEU A 114 4.08 14.25 17.77
N LEU A 115 5.36 14.44 17.55
CA LEU A 115 6.04 15.72 17.79
C LEU A 115 5.59 16.79 16.77
N VAL A 116 5.27 16.38 15.52
CA VAL A 116 4.62 17.25 14.53
C VAL A 116 3.23 17.67 15.01
N GLN A 117 2.42 16.72 15.48
CA GLN A 117 1.09 16.97 16.05
C GLN A 117 1.12 17.94 17.23
N GLN A 118 2.18 17.89 18.03
CA GLN A 118 2.41 18.80 19.16
C GLN A 118 2.98 20.17 18.74
N GLY A 119 3.22 20.40 17.44
CA GLY A 119 3.86 21.62 16.94
C GLY A 119 5.35 21.77 17.30
N LYS A 120 5.99 20.70 17.80
CA LYS A 120 7.41 20.72 18.18
C LYS A 120 8.36 20.44 17.02
N ILE A 121 7.89 19.75 15.99
CA ILE A 121 8.61 19.48 14.75
C ILE A 121 7.77 19.95 13.57
N ALA A 122 8.40 20.62 12.58
CA ALA A 122 7.80 20.93 11.30
C ALA A 122 8.43 20.04 10.20
N LEU A 123 7.63 19.42 9.35
CA LEU A 123 8.13 18.52 8.29
C LEU A 123 9.00 19.26 7.26
N GLU A 124 8.70 20.55 7.03
CA GLU A 124 9.43 21.40 6.10
C GLU A 124 10.64 22.11 6.73
N ALA A 125 10.88 21.90 8.02
CA ALA A 125 12.09 22.40 8.66
C ALA A 125 13.30 21.51 8.35
N SER A 126 14.48 22.12 8.29
CA SER A 126 15.74 21.38 8.22
C SER A 126 15.93 20.53 9.47
N ALA A 127 16.49 19.34 9.29
CA ALA A 127 16.90 18.49 10.42
C ALA A 127 17.91 19.20 11.34
N SER A 128 18.75 20.06 10.77
CA SER A 128 19.72 20.87 11.53
C SER A 128 19.08 21.95 12.39
N THR A 129 17.83 22.31 12.17
CA THR A 129 17.06 23.17 13.08
C THR A 129 16.92 22.55 14.48
N TYR A 130 16.78 21.22 14.51
CA TYR A 130 16.61 20.45 15.76
C TYR A 130 17.92 19.87 16.26
N TRP A 131 18.84 19.56 15.35
CA TRP A 131 20.17 19.05 15.64
C TRP A 131 21.24 19.83 14.88
N PRO A 132 21.74 20.99 15.42
CA PRO A 132 22.65 21.90 14.71
C PRO A 132 23.92 21.24 14.17
N GLU A 133 24.48 20.27 14.89
CA GLU A 133 25.70 19.55 14.48
C GLU A 133 25.49 18.75 13.18
N PHE A 134 24.26 18.45 12.83
CA PHE A 134 23.93 17.76 11.57
C PHE A 134 24.10 18.64 10.33
N ALA A 135 24.19 19.97 10.46
CA ALA A 135 24.37 20.89 9.30
C ALA A 135 25.66 20.67 8.52
N GLN A 136 26.63 19.96 9.10
CA GLN A 136 27.93 19.68 8.47
C GLN A 136 27.80 19.08 7.07
N GLN A 137 28.79 19.33 6.21
CA GLN A 137 28.90 18.77 4.85
C GLN A 137 27.71 19.17 3.92
N GLY A 138 27.06 20.32 4.14
CA GLY A 138 25.97 20.82 3.30
C GLY A 138 24.62 20.14 3.55
N LYS A 139 24.42 19.54 4.73
CA LYS A 139 23.14 18.89 5.11
C LYS A 139 22.12 19.83 5.72
N ASP A 140 22.39 21.12 5.78
CA ASP A 140 21.48 22.18 6.25
C ASP A 140 20.16 22.27 5.47
N ARG A 141 20.11 21.73 4.24
CA ARG A 141 18.90 21.67 3.39
C ARG A 141 18.12 20.35 3.49
N ILE A 142 18.56 19.40 4.30
CA ILE A 142 17.85 18.13 4.48
C ILE A 142 16.68 18.36 5.44
N LEU A 143 15.46 18.29 4.91
CA LEU A 143 14.21 18.48 5.67
C LEU A 143 13.83 17.19 6.41
N ILE A 144 13.03 17.32 7.47
CA ILE A 144 12.48 16.17 8.21
C ILE A 144 11.73 15.21 7.27
N ARG A 145 10.90 15.75 6.35
CA ARG A 145 10.19 14.92 5.36
C ARG A 145 11.13 14.13 4.44
N HIS A 146 12.31 14.68 4.11
CA HIS A 146 13.29 13.97 3.29
C HIS A 146 13.84 12.75 4.00
N LEU A 147 14.07 12.82 5.30
CA LEU A 147 14.50 11.67 6.11
C LEU A 147 13.40 10.61 6.20
N LEU A 148 12.15 11.01 6.47
CA LEU A 148 11.00 10.10 6.55
C LEU A 148 10.68 9.40 5.22
N THR A 149 11.03 10.00 4.09
CA THR A 149 10.79 9.44 2.75
C THR A 149 12.02 8.81 2.11
N HIS A 150 13.16 8.76 2.81
CA HIS A 150 14.45 8.27 2.30
C HIS A 150 14.96 9.04 1.07
N THR A 151 14.68 10.34 1.01
CA THR A 151 15.14 11.23 -0.06
C THR A 151 16.11 12.30 0.44
N GLY A 152 16.71 12.09 1.61
CA GLY A 152 17.66 13.05 2.21
C GLY A 152 19.04 13.09 1.54
N GLY A 153 19.30 12.24 0.56
CA GLY A 153 20.62 12.12 -0.06
C GLY A 153 21.68 11.50 0.85
N LEU A 154 21.28 10.83 1.91
CA LEU A 154 22.20 10.13 2.82
C LEU A 154 22.51 8.74 2.29
N ILE A 155 23.70 8.21 2.65
CA ILE A 155 24.07 6.81 2.38
C ILE A 155 23.10 5.85 3.05
N ALA A 156 22.97 4.63 2.50
CA ALA A 156 22.13 3.58 3.09
C ALA A 156 22.59 3.25 4.51
N ASP A 157 23.87 2.88 4.63
CA ASP A 157 24.54 2.49 5.85
C ASP A 157 25.94 3.10 5.93
N ASN A 158 26.39 3.43 7.14
CA ASN A 158 27.79 3.82 7.39
C ASN A 158 28.61 2.65 7.98
N SER A 159 29.91 2.85 8.08
CA SER A 159 30.82 1.83 8.60
C SER A 159 30.46 1.42 10.03
N ILE A 160 30.52 0.11 10.32
CA ILE A 160 30.37 -0.40 11.68
C ILE A 160 31.43 0.15 12.65
N ASN A 161 32.60 0.53 12.13
CA ASN A 161 33.68 1.14 12.93
C ASN A 161 33.30 2.52 13.47
N ASP A 162 32.28 3.17 12.90
CA ASP A 162 31.78 4.43 13.43
C ASP A 162 31.08 4.27 14.79
N TYR A 163 30.75 3.05 15.16
CA TYR A 163 30.06 2.70 16.41
C TYR A 163 30.97 2.09 17.48
N ALA A 164 32.30 2.19 17.31
CA ALA A 164 33.26 1.64 18.28
C ALA A 164 33.36 2.41 19.61
N GLY A 165 32.71 3.58 19.70
CA GLY A 165 32.72 4.43 20.91
C GLY A 165 31.37 4.42 21.64
N THR A 166 31.14 5.49 22.38
CA THR A 166 29.83 5.75 23.01
C THR A 166 28.75 6.05 21.98
N PRO A 167 27.46 5.92 22.31
CA PRO A 167 26.37 6.33 21.42
C PRO A 167 26.50 7.79 20.94
N ASP A 168 26.90 8.72 21.80
CA ASP A 168 27.08 10.13 21.42
C ASP A 168 28.25 10.33 20.44
N GLU A 169 29.36 9.65 20.64
CA GLU A 169 30.48 9.66 19.68
C GLU A 169 30.08 9.07 18.32
N SER A 170 29.27 8.00 18.32
CA SER A 170 28.72 7.42 17.10
C SER A 170 27.79 8.40 16.39
N MET A 171 26.92 9.10 17.11
CA MET A 171 26.06 10.12 16.54
C MET A 171 26.86 11.32 16.01
N ALA A 172 27.95 11.72 16.64
CA ALA A 172 28.84 12.76 16.13
C ALA A 172 29.47 12.35 14.75
N LYS A 173 29.88 11.09 14.60
CA LYS A 173 30.37 10.57 13.31
C LYS A 173 29.27 10.55 12.26
N ILE A 174 28.05 10.19 12.61
CA ILE A 174 26.88 10.25 11.72
C ILE A 174 26.62 11.70 11.29
N ALA A 175 26.69 12.66 12.20
CA ALA A 175 26.57 14.08 11.86
C ALA A 175 27.66 14.58 10.88
N ALA A 176 28.83 13.97 10.86
CA ALA A 176 29.93 14.31 9.96
C ALA A 176 29.87 13.63 8.58
N LEU A 177 28.96 12.67 8.34
CA LEU A 177 28.83 11.96 7.07
C LEU A 177 28.50 12.94 5.92
N LYS A 178 29.10 12.69 4.77
CA LYS A 178 28.78 13.42 3.52
C LYS A 178 27.54 12.85 2.87
N PRO A 179 26.62 13.68 2.36
CA PRO A 179 25.55 13.21 1.49
C PRO A 179 26.11 12.71 0.15
N VAL A 180 25.41 11.78 -0.49
CA VAL A 180 25.75 11.21 -1.81
C VAL A 180 24.92 11.80 -2.95
N ALA A 181 23.87 12.56 -2.62
CA ALA A 181 23.03 13.28 -3.57
C ALA A 181 22.41 14.51 -2.88
N ALA A 182 21.89 15.44 -3.66
CA ALA A 182 21.09 16.54 -3.09
C ALA A 182 19.74 16.01 -2.55
N PRO A 183 19.18 16.67 -1.51
CA PRO A 183 17.87 16.28 -0.98
C PRO A 183 16.78 16.33 -2.06
N GLY A 184 15.99 15.26 -2.16
CA GLY A 184 14.92 15.11 -3.15
C GLY A 184 15.33 14.48 -4.48
N GLU A 185 16.62 14.42 -4.82
CA GLU A 185 17.09 13.93 -6.13
C GLU A 185 17.05 12.41 -6.27
N GLN A 186 17.31 11.70 -5.18
CA GLN A 186 17.39 10.23 -5.19
C GLN A 186 16.59 9.62 -4.05
N PHE A 187 16.01 8.47 -4.33
CA PHE A 187 15.50 7.57 -3.30
C PHE A 187 16.60 6.58 -2.93
N VAL A 188 17.16 6.74 -1.73
CA VAL A 188 18.13 5.82 -1.14
C VAL A 188 17.59 5.36 0.21
N TYR A 189 17.14 4.10 0.30
CA TYR A 189 16.72 3.54 1.58
C TYR A 189 17.88 3.66 2.58
N SER A 190 17.71 4.47 3.62
CA SER A 190 18.78 4.89 4.51
C SER A 190 18.45 4.62 5.98
N ASP A 191 19.23 3.77 6.61
CA ASP A 191 19.22 3.56 8.05
C ASP A 191 19.80 4.79 8.78
N VAL A 192 20.80 5.43 8.17
CA VAL A 192 21.39 6.69 8.68
C VAL A 192 20.32 7.77 8.85
N GLY A 193 19.40 7.91 7.89
CA GLY A 193 18.32 8.89 8.00
C GLY A 193 17.41 8.65 9.22
N PHE A 194 17.16 7.40 9.57
CA PHE A 194 16.35 7.04 10.72
C PHE A 194 17.12 7.11 12.06
N LEU A 195 18.43 6.93 12.03
CA LEU A 195 19.28 7.26 13.18
C LEU A 195 19.20 8.77 13.50
N VAL A 196 19.28 9.62 12.47
CA VAL A 196 19.10 11.08 12.62
C VAL A 196 17.71 11.40 13.19
N LEU A 197 16.64 10.79 12.68
CA LEU A 197 15.28 11.00 13.21
C LEU A 197 15.16 10.54 14.68
N GLY A 198 15.76 9.41 15.06
CA GLY A 198 15.79 8.94 16.45
C GLY A 198 16.51 9.94 17.37
N ARG A 199 17.64 10.52 16.91
CA ARG A 199 18.36 11.58 17.65
C ARG A 199 17.51 12.85 17.79
N ILE A 200 16.80 13.25 16.75
CA ILE A 200 15.91 14.43 16.77
C ILE A 200 14.75 14.20 17.76
N VAL A 201 14.16 12.99 17.79
CA VAL A 201 13.14 12.65 18.80
C VAL A 201 13.71 12.86 20.20
N GLN A 202 14.93 12.39 20.46
CA GLN A 202 15.59 12.55 21.77
C GLN A 202 15.81 14.01 22.13
N ILE A 203 16.34 14.82 21.23
CA ILE A 203 16.63 16.24 21.47
C ILE A 203 15.34 17.03 21.73
N VAL A 204 14.32 16.82 20.91
CA VAL A 204 13.08 17.61 20.97
C VAL A 204 12.17 17.20 22.13
N SER A 205 12.15 15.92 22.49
CA SER A 205 11.29 15.40 23.56
C SER A 205 11.98 15.32 24.93
N GLY A 206 13.30 15.31 24.98
CA GLY A 206 14.10 15.01 26.17
C GLY A 206 14.11 13.52 26.53
N LYS A 207 13.54 12.63 25.72
CA LYS A 207 13.44 11.18 25.91
C LYS A 207 14.00 10.47 24.70
N ASN A 208 14.75 9.37 24.89
CA ASN A 208 15.15 8.56 23.75
C ASN A 208 13.93 7.93 23.04
N VAL A 209 14.13 7.36 21.85
CA VAL A 209 13.03 6.84 21.04
C VAL A 209 12.29 5.67 21.72
N HIS A 210 12.97 4.88 22.57
CA HIS A 210 12.34 3.83 23.37
C HIS A 210 11.36 4.41 24.39
N GLU A 211 11.83 5.34 25.22
CA GLU A 211 11.02 5.96 26.27
C GLU A 211 9.83 6.71 25.67
N PHE A 212 10.09 7.52 24.63
CA PHE A 212 9.04 8.32 24.01
C PHE A 212 7.97 7.44 23.33
N SER A 213 8.39 6.43 22.54
CA SER A 213 7.43 5.54 21.87
C SER A 213 6.66 4.67 22.86
N ARG A 214 7.30 4.17 23.91
CA ARG A 214 6.64 3.40 24.95
C ARG A 214 5.52 4.21 25.60
N GLU A 215 5.80 5.44 26.04
CA GLU A 215 4.84 6.26 26.78
C GLU A 215 3.74 6.84 25.88
N SER A 216 4.10 7.22 24.65
CA SER A 216 3.18 7.96 23.77
C SER A 216 2.43 7.06 22.76
N ILE A 217 2.89 5.82 22.55
CA ILE A 217 2.33 4.91 21.54
C ILE A 217 1.94 3.59 22.19
N PHE A 218 2.91 2.84 22.75
CA PHE A 218 2.70 1.45 23.12
C PHE A 218 1.84 1.30 24.37
N GLN A 219 2.13 2.02 25.44
CA GLN A 219 1.32 1.98 26.66
C GLN A 219 -0.14 2.42 26.44
N PRO A 220 -0.41 3.56 25.75
CA PRO A 220 -1.80 3.93 25.44
C PRO A 220 -2.55 2.88 24.64
N LEU A 221 -1.90 2.18 23.70
CA LEU A 221 -2.50 1.11 22.91
C LEU A 221 -2.60 -0.23 23.65
N GLY A 222 -2.05 -0.35 24.85
CA GLY A 222 -1.96 -1.61 25.59
C GLY A 222 -1.01 -2.63 24.96
N MET A 223 0.01 -2.16 24.24
CA MET A 223 1.07 -2.99 23.61
C MET A 223 2.15 -3.29 24.65
N SER A 224 1.82 -4.15 25.61
CA SER A 224 2.67 -4.42 26.78
C SER A 224 3.87 -5.33 26.46
N GLU A 225 3.87 -5.99 25.32
CA GLU A 225 4.92 -6.90 24.86
C GLU A 225 5.78 -6.27 23.74
N THR A 226 5.70 -4.93 23.58
CA THR A 226 6.46 -4.17 22.58
C THR A 226 7.49 -3.28 23.27
N ALA A 227 8.78 -3.56 23.04
CA ALA A 227 9.88 -2.85 23.67
C ALA A 227 11.17 -2.95 22.84
N TYR A 228 12.08 -1.96 23.02
CA TYR A 228 13.44 -2.04 22.48
C TYR A 228 14.34 -3.01 23.24
N LEU A 229 14.17 -3.06 24.53
CA LEU A 229 14.95 -3.91 25.43
C LEU A 229 13.97 -4.84 26.13
N PRO A 230 13.60 -5.98 25.50
CA PRO A 230 12.66 -6.91 26.10
C PRO A 230 13.19 -7.43 27.44
N ASP A 231 12.31 -7.53 28.41
CA ASP A 231 12.63 -8.11 29.72
C ASP A 231 12.90 -9.63 29.62
N PRO A 232 13.42 -10.26 30.67
CA PRO A 232 13.75 -11.70 30.64
C PRO A 232 12.56 -12.62 30.25
N ALA A 233 11.32 -12.23 30.58
CA ALA A 233 10.14 -13.02 30.23
C ALA A 233 9.84 -12.94 28.73
N LEU A 234 9.97 -11.76 28.13
CA LEU A 234 9.85 -11.58 26.70
C LEU A 234 11.02 -12.21 25.93
N GLN A 235 12.26 -12.09 26.47
CA GLN A 235 13.45 -12.73 25.88
C GLN A 235 13.28 -14.25 25.79
N ALA A 236 12.77 -14.89 26.83
CA ALA A 236 12.56 -16.35 26.85
C ALA A 236 11.59 -16.84 25.76
N ARG A 237 10.67 -15.97 25.28
CA ARG A 237 9.72 -16.25 24.21
C ARG A 237 10.19 -15.73 22.84
N ALA A 238 11.32 -15.03 22.80
CA ALA A 238 11.78 -14.45 21.55
C ALA A 238 12.26 -15.52 20.56
N ALA A 239 11.93 -15.31 19.30
CA ALA A 239 12.48 -16.09 18.20
C ALA A 239 13.98 -15.82 18.08
N VAL A 240 14.76 -16.90 17.96
CA VAL A 240 16.20 -16.84 17.82
C VAL A 240 16.55 -16.34 16.41
N THR A 241 17.53 -15.45 16.31
CA THR A 241 18.06 -14.96 15.04
C THR A 241 19.37 -15.68 14.68
N GLU A 242 20.47 -14.96 14.52
CA GLU A 242 21.79 -15.52 14.20
C GLU A 242 22.68 -15.61 15.45
N LYS A 243 23.91 -16.02 15.25
CA LYS A 243 24.94 -15.96 16.30
C LYS A 243 25.67 -14.61 16.30
N ARG A 244 25.96 -14.14 17.49
CA ARG A 244 26.92 -13.09 17.75
C ARG A 244 27.99 -13.62 18.72
N GLN A 245 29.24 -13.69 18.28
CA GLN A 245 30.33 -14.24 19.09
C GLN A 245 29.99 -15.63 19.69
N ASP A 246 29.62 -16.59 18.84
CA ASP A 246 29.23 -17.97 19.21
C ASP A 246 28.00 -18.15 20.09
N ARG A 247 27.34 -17.08 20.51
CA ARG A 247 26.08 -17.11 21.26
C ARG A 247 24.90 -16.82 20.34
N TRP A 248 23.83 -17.61 20.45
CA TRP A 248 22.58 -17.35 19.75
C TRP A 248 21.91 -16.07 20.30
N MET A 249 21.54 -15.16 19.43
CA MET A 249 20.80 -13.95 19.78
C MET A 249 19.32 -14.30 19.98
N GLN A 250 18.84 -14.16 21.21
CA GLN A 250 17.43 -14.38 21.59
C GLN A 250 16.97 -13.19 22.44
N GLY A 251 16.05 -12.38 21.91
CA GLY A 251 15.63 -11.12 22.55
C GLY A 251 16.75 -10.06 22.63
N GLU A 252 17.79 -10.23 21.85
CA GLU A 252 18.86 -9.27 21.60
C GLU A 252 18.78 -8.80 20.15
N VAL A 253 18.90 -7.50 19.90
CA VAL A 253 18.74 -6.93 18.56
C VAL A 253 19.74 -7.51 17.57
N HIS A 254 19.24 -7.96 16.42
CA HIS A 254 20.04 -8.54 15.36
C HIS A 254 20.97 -7.50 14.70
N ASP A 255 20.45 -6.30 14.43
CA ASP A 255 21.21 -5.25 13.75
C ASP A 255 22.47 -4.86 14.54
N PRO A 256 23.67 -4.93 13.94
CA PRO A 256 24.92 -4.68 14.66
C PRO A 256 25.11 -3.22 15.07
N ARG A 257 24.57 -2.26 14.33
CA ARG A 257 24.65 -0.83 14.66
C ARG A 257 23.72 -0.48 15.80
N ALA A 258 22.48 -0.98 15.74
CA ALA A 258 21.55 -0.84 16.87
C ALA A 258 22.09 -1.50 18.13
N TYR A 259 22.72 -2.66 18.03
CA TYR A 259 23.39 -3.30 19.16
C TYR A 259 24.50 -2.44 19.75
N ALA A 260 25.37 -1.87 18.92
CA ALA A 260 26.44 -0.97 19.34
C ALA A 260 25.88 0.33 19.99
N LEU A 261 24.66 0.73 19.61
CA LEU A 261 23.91 1.82 20.23
C LEU A 261 23.08 1.35 21.46
N GLN A 262 23.51 0.26 22.11
CA GLN A 262 22.89 -0.32 23.31
C GLN A 262 21.43 -0.80 23.10
N GLY A 263 21.10 -1.22 21.87
CA GLY A 263 19.79 -1.77 21.51
C GLY A 263 18.70 -0.72 21.21
N ILE A 264 18.98 0.57 21.34
CA ILE A 264 18.01 1.64 21.10
C ILE A 264 18.47 2.51 19.93
N ALA A 265 17.82 2.32 18.77
CA ALA A 265 18.16 3.07 17.57
C ALA A 265 16.91 3.41 16.76
N GLY A 266 16.95 4.51 16.01
CA GLY A 266 15.79 4.94 15.20
C GLY A 266 15.46 4.03 14.04
N HIS A 267 16.41 3.19 13.57
CA HIS A 267 16.24 2.35 12.39
C HIS A 267 15.93 0.87 12.70
N ALA A 268 16.28 0.37 13.89
CA ALA A 268 16.10 -1.01 14.34
C ALA A 268 16.13 -1.11 15.88
N GLY A 269 15.79 -2.28 16.43
CA GLY A 269 15.88 -2.58 17.86
C GLY A 269 14.55 -2.83 18.56
N LEU A 270 13.42 -2.60 17.88
CA LEU A 270 12.10 -2.86 18.44
C LEU A 270 11.76 -4.35 18.38
N PHE A 271 11.24 -4.89 19.47
CA PHE A 271 10.65 -6.22 19.56
C PHE A 271 9.15 -6.12 19.78
N SER A 272 8.39 -7.10 19.29
CA SER A 272 6.95 -7.15 19.49
C SER A 272 6.38 -8.54 19.23
N THR A 273 5.09 -8.72 19.53
CA THR A 273 4.26 -9.87 19.19
C THR A 273 3.25 -9.52 18.09
N ALA A 274 2.66 -10.54 17.48
CA ALA A 274 1.61 -10.35 16.48
C ALA A 274 0.34 -9.71 17.08
N ASP A 275 0.02 -10.01 18.34
CA ASP A 275 -1.14 -9.44 19.03
C ASP A 275 -0.96 -7.94 19.29
N ASP A 276 0.22 -7.50 19.74
CA ASP A 276 0.52 -6.08 19.94
C ASP A 276 0.52 -5.32 18.61
N LEU A 277 1.13 -5.91 17.57
CA LEU A 277 1.10 -5.31 16.22
C LEU A 277 -0.31 -5.24 15.65
N SER A 278 -1.21 -6.15 16.01
CA SER A 278 -2.62 -6.08 15.62
C SER A 278 -3.32 -4.85 16.23
N ARG A 279 -2.99 -4.49 17.48
CA ARG A 279 -3.48 -3.25 18.12
C ARG A 279 -3.02 -2.01 17.36
N TYR A 280 -1.75 -1.98 16.99
CA TYR A 280 -1.19 -0.90 16.18
C TYR A 280 -1.86 -0.84 14.79
N ALA A 281 -2.04 -1.98 14.13
CA ALA A 281 -2.67 -2.05 12.81
C ALA A 281 -4.14 -1.57 12.83
N VAL A 282 -4.92 -1.98 13.84
CA VAL A 282 -6.31 -1.52 14.02
C VAL A 282 -6.35 -0.02 14.31
N MET A 283 -5.44 0.50 15.15
CA MET A 283 -5.29 1.94 15.38
C MET A 283 -5.05 2.69 14.06
N MET A 284 -4.16 2.18 13.22
CA MET A 284 -3.88 2.78 11.92
C MET A 284 -5.07 2.67 10.94
N LEU A 285 -5.82 1.55 10.91
CA LEU A 285 -7.06 1.44 10.13
C LEU A 285 -8.14 2.42 10.60
N ASN A 286 -8.19 2.75 11.88
CA ASN A 286 -9.14 3.69 12.49
C ASN A 286 -8.62 5.13 12.53
N ARG A 287 -7.72 5.50 11.62
CA ARG A 287 -7.18 6.85 11.49
C ARG A 287 -6.58 7.41 12.77
N GLY A 288 -5.82 6.56 13.47
CA GLY A 288 -5.04 6.95 14.62
C GLY A 288 -5.69 6.64 15.97
N SER A 289 -6.82 5.92 16.02
CA SER A 289 -7.51 5.59 17.28
C SER A 289 -7.70 4.08 17.49
N LEU A 290 -7.70 3.66 18.76
CA LEU A 290 -8.07 2.31 19.20
C LEU A 290 -9.06 2.41 20.36
N GLY A 291 -10.32 2.09 20.11
CA GLY A 291 -11.39 2.35 21.08
C GLY A 291 -11.49 3.83 21.43
N ALA A 292 -11.41 4.15 22.71
CA ALA A 292 -11.41 5.54 23.20
C ALA A 292 -10.01 6.22 23.17
N VAL A 293 -8.95 5.48 22.82
CA VAL A 293 -7.58 6.02 22.81
C VAL A 293 -7.27 6.60 21.44
N GLN A 294 -6.93 7.90 21.40
CA GLN A 294 -6.47 8.61 20.20
C GLN A 294 -4.97 8.82 20.31
N VAL A 295 -4.17 8.14 19.49
CA VAL A 295 -2.72 8.32 19.40
C VAL A 295 -2.38 9.39 18.37
N LEU A 296 -2.81 9.22 17.14
CA LEU A 296 -2.63 10.20 16.08
C LEU A 296 -3.97 10.88 15.78
N GLN A 297 -3.98 12.23 15.74
CA GLN A 297 -5.16 12.94 15.23
C GLN A 297 -5.40 12.60 13.76
N PRO A 298 -6.65 12.62 13.26
CA PRO A 298 -6.97 12.24 11.88
C PRO A 298 -6.16 13.01 10.82
N GLU A 299 -5.86 14.28 11.07
CA GLU A 299 -5.04 15.14 10.19
C GLU A 299 -3.59 14.65 10.15
N THR A 300 -3.01 14.35 11.31
CA THR A 300 -1.65 13.81 11.44
C THR A 300 -1.56 12.43 10.80
N TRP A 301 -2.56 11.57 11.01
CA TRP A 301 -2.66 10.28 10.37
C TRP A 301 -2.71 10.41 8.85
N THR A 302 -3.55 11.31 8.33
CA THR A 302 -3.66 11.58 6.89
C THR A 302 -2.32 12.03 6.32
N LEU A 303 -1.65 12.98 6.99
CA LEU A 303 -0.34 13.46 6.58
C LEU A 303 0.71 12.34 6.57
N MET A 304 0.70 11.45 7.59
CA MET A 304 1.63 10.34 7.71
C MET A 304 1.43 9.26 6.65
N THR A 305 0.19 8.99 6.24
CA THR A 305 -0.16 7.83 5.41
C THR A 305 -0.42 8.16 3.94
N THR A 306 -0.58 9.45 3.60
CA THR A 306 -0.75 9.86 2.20
C THR A 306 0.54 9.67 1.41
N PRO A 307 0.53 8.84 0.33
CA PRO A 307 1.72 8.62 -0.45
C PRO A 307 2.14 9.85 -1.25
N VAL A 308 3.42 10.17 -1.19
CA VAL A 308 4.07 11.19 -2.03
C VAL A 308 4.97 10.54 -3.08
N HIS A 309 5.18 11.21 -4.19
CA HIS A 309 6.14 10.75 -5.20
C HIS A 309 7.57 10.89 -4.68
N VAL A 310 8.35 9.86 -4.88
CA VAL A 310 9.80 9.85 -4.70
C VAL A 310 10.44 9.34 -5.99
N PRO A 311 11.71 9.60 -6.27
CA PRO A 311 12.36 9.03 -7.45
C PRO A 311 12.17 7.51 -7.52
N ARG A 312 11.61 7.03 -8.64
CA ARG A 312 11.28 5.62 -8.93
C ARG A 312 10.25 4.97 -7.99
N GLY A 313 9.31 5.75 -7.43
CA GLY A 313 8.25 5.15 -6.62
C GLY A 313 7.37 6.12 -5.84
N ARG A 314 6.70 5.58 -4.84
CA ARG A 314 5.83 6.33 -3.92
C ARG A 314 6.08 5.87 -2.49
N ARG A 315 6.18 6.82 -1.58
CA ARG A 315 6.30 6.55 -0.14
C ARG A 315 5.35 7.46 0.65
N ALA A 316 4.96 6.98 1.81
CA ALA A 316 4.39 7.83 2.85
C ALA A 316 5.46 8.12 3.92
N LEU A 317 5.15 8.92 4.93
CA LEU A 317 6.14 9.32 5.93
C LEU A 317 6.49 8.14 6.87
N GLY A 318 7.66 7.57 6.65
CA GLY A 318 8.14 6.36 7.32
C GLY A 318 7.65 5.03 6.72
N TRP A 319 6.65 5.04 5.85
CA TRP A 319 6.04 3.85 5.25
C TRP A 319 6.39 3.68 3.79
N ASP A 320 6.50 2.45 3.34
CA ASP A 320 6.51 2.11 1.92
C ASP A 320 5.07 2.09 1.38
N SER A 321 4.91 2.49 0.12
CA SER A 321 3.64 2.39 -0.60
C SER A 321 3.84 1.65 -1.92
N ARG A 322 4.80 2.09 -2.74
CA ARG A 322 5.17 1.43 -4.00
C ARG A 322 6.58 1.83 -4.44
N THR A 323 7.56 1.03 -4.09
CA THR A 323 8.98 1.18 -4.46
C THR A 323 9.56 -0.17 -4.84
N GLY A 324 10.85 -0.23 -5.17
CA GLY A 324 11.58 -1.48 -5.36
C GLY A 324 11.62 -2.38 -4.10
N TYR A 325 11.25 -1.88 -2.94
CA TYR A 325 11.16 -2.64 -1.69
C TYR A 325 9.77 -3.24 -1.43
N SER A 326 8.76 -2.96 -2.26
CA SER A 326 7.37 -3.38 -2.06
C SER A 326 7.07 -4.82 -2.51
N SER A 327 8.08 -5.66 -2.74
CA SER A 327 7.89 -7.07 -3.15
C SER A 327 7.12 -7.92 -2.13
N ASN A 328 7.00 -7.43 -0.89
CA ASN A 328 6.21 -8.01 0.19
C ASN A 328 4.79 -7.42 0.31
N ARG A 329 4.38 -6.54 -0.61
CA ARG A 329 3.03 -5.99 -0.69
C ARG A 329 2.11 -6.94 -1.47
N GLY A 330 0.88 -7.14 -1.00
CA GLY A 330 -0.11 -7.90 -1.78
C GLY A 330 -0.57 -7.14 -3.03
N ASP A 331 -0.59 -7.82 -4.18
CA ASP A 331 -0.94 -7.21 -5.49
C ASP A 331 -2.38 -6.68 -5.55
N LEU A 332 -3.29 -7.29 -4.78
CA LEU A 332 -4.70 -6.91 -4.70
C LEU A 332 -5.00 -5.85 -3.63
N MET A 333 -4.00 -5.39 -2.88
CA MET A 333 -4.17 -4.26 -1.98
C MET A 333 -4.36 -2.96 -2.74
N THR A 334 -5.23 -2.08 -2.23
CA THR A 334 -5.56 -0.81 -2.88
C THR A 334 -4.37 0.16 -2.96
N SER A 335 -4.48 1.21 -3.75
CA SER A 335 -3.43 2.24 -3.84
C SER A 335 -3.22 3.02 -2.54
N ALA A 336 -4.16 2.91 -1.59
CA ALA A 336 -4.07 3.50 -0.27
C ALA A 336 -3.27 2.64 0.74
N ALA A 337 -2.88 1.42 0.35
CA ALA A 337 -2.11 0.54 1.21
C ALA A 337 -0.69 1.06 1.44
N PHE A 338 -0.25 0.96 2.67
CA PHE A 338 1.11 1.26 3.12
C PHE A 338 1.61 0.14 4.03
N GLY A 339 2.91 -0.05 4.06
CA GLY A 339 3.50 -1.12 4.85
C GLY A 339 5.00 -0.99 4.95
N HIS A 340 5.64 -1.98 5.54
CA HIS A 340 7.09 -2.06 5.62
C HIS A 340 7.54 -3.52 5.86
N GLY A 341 8.76 -3.83 5.47
CA GLY A 341 9.43 -5.09 5.78
C GLY A 341 10.56 -4.92 6.78
N GLY A 342 10.93 -6.00 7.45
CA GLY A 342 12.09 -6.09 8.34
C GLY A 342 13.08 -7.14 7.87
N PHE A 343 14.37 -6.87 8.06
CA PHE A 343 15.46 -7.74 7.60
C PHE A 343 15.39 -9.15 8.21
N THR A 344 14.96 -9.27 9.46
CA THR A 344 14.78 -10.52 10.19
C THR A 344 13.68 -11.42 9.63
N GLY A 345 12.89 -10.92 8.67
CA GLY A 345 11.80 -11.65 8.02
C GLY A 345 10.42 -11.24 8.52
N THR A 346 10.28 -10.00 8.93
CA THR A 346 9.02 -9.42 9.40
C THR A 346 8.40 -8.51 8.34
N GLY A 347 7.07 -8.36 8.38
CA GLY A 347 6.35 -7.47 7.48
C GLY A 347 4.98 -7.11 8.03
N ILE A 348 4.56 -5.88 7.79
CA ILE A 348 3.23 -5.38 8.06
C ILE A 348 2.72 -4.57 6.87
N TRP A 349 1.50 -4.85 6.43
CA TRP A 349 0.80 -4.06 5.41
C TRP A 349 -0.59 -3.73 5.91
N ILE A 350 -0.97 -2.48 5.74
CA ILE A 350 -2.24 -1.91 6.21
C ILE A 350 -2.90 -1.22 5.02
N ASP A 351 -4.14 -1.60 4.71
CA ASP A 351 -4.94 -1.06 3.62
C ASP A 351 -6.22 -0.44 4.17
N PRO A 352 -6.23 0.86 4.44
CA PRO A 352 -7.40 1.54 5.02
C PRO A 352 -8.63 1.52 4.12
N GLN A 353 -8.44 1.54 2.81
CA GLN A 353 -9.54 1.50 1.84
C GLN A 353 -10.09 0.07 1.68
N GLY A 354 -9.21 -0.92 1.69
CA GLY A 354 -9.57 -2.34 1.69
C GLY A 354 -10.07 -2.83 3.05
N ASP A 355 -9.97 -2.04 4.12
CA ASP A 355 -10.22 -2.43 5.51
C ASP A 355 -9.53 -3.74 5.86
N LEU A 356 -8.22 -3.75 5.70
CA LEU A 356 -7.39 -4.95 5.79
C LEU A 356 -6.05 -4.62 6.43
N PHE A 357 -5.56 -5.49 7.30
CA PHE A 357 -4.14 -5.55 7.65
C PHE A 357 -3.62 -6.98 7.54
N VAL A 358 -2.33 -7.10 7.22
CA VAL A 358 -1.58 -8.36 7.19
C VAL A 358 -0.29 -8.17 7.96
N ILE A 359 -0.06 -9.04 8.94
CA ILE A 359 1.17 -9.11 9.73
C ILE A 359 1.79 -10.48 9.45
N PHE A 360 3.07 -10.47 9.10
CA PHE A 360 3.89 -11.66 8.93
C PHE A 360 5.15 -11.50 9.74
N LEU A 361 5.39 -12.39 10.69
CA LEU A 361 6.56 -12.38 11.54
C LEU A 361 7.30 -13.70 11.44
N SER A 362 8.57 -13.67 11.08
CA SER A 362 9.42 -14.85 11.03
C SER A 362 10.83 -14.52 11.53
N ASN A 363 11.59 -15.57 11.77
CA ASN A 363 13.02 -15.50 12.07
C ASN A 363 13.85 -16.06 10.90
N ARG A 364 13.57 -15.57 9.67
CA ARG A 364 14.19 -16.10 8.45
C ARG A 364 15.73 -16.12 8.48
N VAL A 365 16.32 -15.24 9.27
CA VAL A 365 17.78 -15.17 9.45
C VAL A 365 18.35 -16.31 10.30
N HIS A 366 17.51 -17.04 11.03
CA HIS A 366 17.95 -18.22 11.77
C HIS A 366 18.03 -19.45 10.85
N PRO A 367 19.09 -20.27 10.90
CA PRO A 367 20.28 -20.09 11.74
C PRO A 367 21.44 -19.37 11.02
N ASP A 368 21.36 -19.12 9.70
CA ASP A 368 22.51 -18.77 8.84
C ASP A 368 22.28 -17.55 7.90
N GLY A 369 21.25 -16.78 8.13
CA GLY A 369 20.95 -15.55 7.40
C GLY A 369 20.33 -15.70 6.01
N LYS A 370 20.09 -16.94 5.52
CA LYS A 370 19.81 -17.18 4.08
C LYS A 370 18.35 -17.13 3.65
N GLY A 371 17.39 -17.06 4.55
CA GLY A 371 15.98 -17.09 4.19
C GLY A 371 15.54 -15.90 3.32
N LEU A 372 14.55 -16.09 2.43
CA LEU A 372 13.95 -15.05 1.62
C LEU A 372 12.42 -15.16 1.66
N VAL A 373 11.76 -14.27 2.40
CA VAL A 373 10.31 -14.33 2.68
C VAL A 373 9.49 -13.22 2.02
N ASN A 374 10.11 -12.17 1.47
CA ASN A 374 9.35 -11.05 0.89
C ASN A 374 8.33 -11.47 -0.18
N PRO A 375 8.66 -12.32 -1.18
CA PRO A 375 7.67 -12.78 -2.16
C PRO A 375 6.53 -13.58 -1.51
N LEU A 376 6.84 -14.35 -0.46
CA LEU A 376 5.85 -15.13 0.28
C LEU A 376 4.89 -14.21 1.05
N ILE A 377 5.39 -13.16 1.70
CA ILE A 377 4.57 -12.13 2.35
C ILE A 377 3.64 -11.46 1.32
N GLY A 378 4.16 -11.13 0.13
CA GLY A 378 3.38 -10.57 -0.97
C GLY A 378 2.24 -11.49 -1.42
N ARG A 379 2.50 -12.79 -1.57
CA ARG A 379 1.47 -13.80 -1.88
C ARG A 379 0.39 -13.87 -0.81
N ILE A 380 0.78 -13.90 0.47
CA ILE A 380 -0.16 -13.88 1.61
C ILE A 380 -1.01 -12.60 1.58
N GLY A 381 -0.40 -11.45 1.35
CA GLY A 381 -1.10 -10.18 1.20
C GLY A 381 -2.10 -10.18 0.05
N THR A 382 -1.75 -10.79 -1.08
CA THR A 382 -2.63 -10.95 -2.24
C THR A 382 -3.82 -11.85 -1.92
N ILE A 383 -3.59 -12.98 -1.23
CA ILE A 383 -4.65 -13.91 -0.80
C ILE A 383 -5.58 -13.19 0.19
N ALA A 384 -5.04 -12.51 1.18
CA ALA A 384 -5.80 -11.80 2.20
C ALA A 384 -6.70 -10.70 1.59
N ALA A 385 -6.16 -9.90 0.67
CA ALA A 385 -6.92 -8.88 -0.06
C ALA A 385 -7.97 -9.52 -0.98
N GLY A 386 -7.64 -10.60 -1.68
CA GLY A 386 -8.57 -11.35 -2.52
C GLY A 386 -9.65 -12.11 -1.74
N ALA A 387 -9.40 -12.45 -0.46
CA ALA A 387 -10.38 -13.06 0.43
C ALA A 387 -11.39 -12.03 0.95
N ARG A 388 -11.04 -10.75 0.97
CA ARG A 388 -11.98 -9.70 1.29
C ARG A 388 -13.06 -9.69 0.20
N ARG A 389 -14.23 -10.21 0.53
CA ARG A 389 -15.38 -9.99 -0.34
C ARG A 389 -15.55 -8.47 -0.38
N THR A 390 -15.33 -7.87 -1.53
CA THR A 390 -16.01 -6.62 -1.81
C THR A 390 -17.46 -6.93 -1.49
N VAL A 391 -17.98 -6.39 -0.37
CA VAL A 391 -19.44 -6.37 -0.21
C VAL A 391 -19.88 -5.82 -1.54
N PRO A 392 -20.64 -6.57 -2.34
CA PRO A 392 -21.25 -5.96 -3.49
C PRO A 392 -21.95 -4.77 -2.87
N VAL A 393 -21.52 -3.56 -3.23
CA VAL A 393 -22.45 -2.45 -3.07
C VAL A 393 -23.70 -3.06 -3.67
N ARG A 394 -24.71 -3.33 -2.84
CA ARG A 394 -26.01 -3.72 -3.35
C ARG A 394 -26.44 -2.52 -4.16
N SER A 395 -25.91 -2.44 -5.38
CA SER A 395 -26.60 -1.74 -6.42
C SER A 395 -27.86 -2.57 -6.57
N THR A 396 -28.92 -2.07 -6.06
CA THR A 396 -30.28 -2.60 -6.30
C THR A 396 -30.63 -2.52 -7.78
N GLY A 397 -29.65 -2.18 -8.65
CA GLY A 397 -29.73 -2.11 -10.10
C GLY A 397 -28.70 -3.03 -10.77
N ALA A 398 -29.09 -3.72 -11.82
CA ALA A 398 -28.20 -4.41 -12.72
C ALA A 398 -27.16 -3.40 -13.28
N VAL A 399 -25.89 -3.80 -13.35
CA VAL A 399 -24.88 -3.01 -14.03
C VAL A 399 -25.28 -2.90 -15.51
N LEU A 400 -25.35 -1.70 -16.02
CA LEU A 400 -25.64 -1.41 -17.42
C LEU A 400 -24.34 -1.05 -18.13
N ASN A 401 -24.05 -1.72 -19.26
CA ASN A 401 -22.97 -1.28 -20.15
C ASN A 401 -23.39 0.01 -20.87
N GLY A 402 -22.44 0.68 -21.50
CA GLY A 402 -22.68 1.95 -22.19
C GLY A 402 -23.80 1.87 -23.22
N ILE A 403 -23.93 0.75 -23.96
CA ILE A 403 -25.02 0.54 -24.92
C ILE A 403 -26.39 0.42 -24.24
N ASP A 404 -26.47 -0.21 -23.07
CA ASP A 404 -27.72 -0.32 -22.31
C ASP A 404 -28.18 1.05 -21.81
N VAL A 405 -27.22 1.86 -21.34
CA VAL A 405 -27.47 3.25 -20.92
C VAL A 405 -27.93 4.10 -22.09
N LEU A 406 -27.22 4.01 -23.23
CA LEU A 406 -27.57 4.74 -24.44
C LEU A 406 -28.99 4.40 -24.93
N GLN A 407 -29.36 3.12 -24.91
CA GLN A 407 -30.71 2.64 -25.26
C GLN A 407 -31.76 3.12 -24.27
N ARG A 408 -31.50 3.01 -22.96
CA ARG A 408 -32.40 3.50 -21.88
C ARG A 408 -32.71 4.99 -22.05
N ASP A 409 -31.71 5.78 -22.41
CA ASP A 409 -31.80 7.23 -22.55
C ASP A 409 -32.27 7.65 -23.97
N GLY A 410 -32.86 6.72 -24.75
CA GLY A 410 -33.43 6.99 -26.07
C GLY A 410 -32.42 7.48 -27.10
N PHE A 411 -31.14 7.05 -26.98
CA PHE A 411 -30.02 7.47 -27.83
C PHE A 411 -29.77 8.98 -27.85
N ALA A 412 -30.14 9.69 -26.78
CA ALA A 412 -30.06 11.14 -26.69
C ALA A 412 -28.66 11.70 -27.01
N ALA A 413 -27.59 10.99 -26.58
CA ALA A 413 -26.20 11.41 -26.85
C ALA A 413 -25.81 11.37 -28.33
N LEU A 414 -26.56 10.68 -29.18
CA LEU A 414 -26.31 10.50 -30.62
C LEU A 414 -27.40 11.09 -31.52
N GLN A 415 -28.36 11.81 -30.93
CA GLN A 415 -29.44 12.44 -31.71
C GLN A 415 -28.91 13.44 -32.76
N GLY A 416 -29.38 13.28 -33.99
CA GLY A 416 -28.98 14.10 -35.14
C GLY A 416 -27.59 13.80 -35.69
N ARG A 417 -26.86 12.83 -35.12
CA ARG A 417 -25.46 12.54 -35.47
C ARG A 417 -25.36 11.55 -36.65
N LYS A 418 -24.30 11.74 -37.44
CA LYS A 418 -23.83 10.81 -38.46
C LYS A 418 -22.76 9.91 -37.85
N VAL A 419 -23.15 8.69 -37.49
CA VAL A 419 -22.35 7.79 -36.67
C VAL A 419 -21.56 6.80 -37.54
N GLY A 420 -20.27 6.68 -37.22
CA GLY A 420 -19.44 5.51 -37.56
C GLY A 420 -19.29 4.64 -36.31
N LEU A 421 -19.60 3.34 -36.42
CA LEU A 421 -19.53 2.41 -35.29
C LEU A 421 -18.33 1.48 -35.44
N ILE A 422 -17.42 1.52 -34.46
CA ILE A 422 -16.31 0.57 -34.30
C ILE A 422 -16.79 -0.53 -33.37
N THR A 423 -16.93 -1.76 -33.85
CA THR A 423 -17.50 -2.87 -33.09
C THR A 423 -17.10 -4.24 -33.64
N ASN A 424 -17.43 -5.29 -32.90
CA ASN A 424 -17.32 -6.68 -33.30
C ASN A 424 -18.48 -7.50 -32.68
N GLN A 425 -18.37 -8.83 -32.68
CA GLN A 425 -19.36 -9.76 -32.13
C GLN A 425 -19.67 -9.54 -30.64
N THR A 426 -18.83 -8.82 -29.92
CA THR A 426 -19.05 -8.53 -28.48
C THR A 426 -19.88 -7.27 -28.23
N GLY A 427 -20.14 -6.47 -29.27
CA GLY A 427 -20.98 -5.28 -29.23
C GLY A 427 -22.47 -5.64 -29.11
N LEU A 428 -22.89 -6.11 -27.94
CA LEU A 428 -24.26 -6.53 -27.64
C LEU A 428 -24.77 -5.77 -26.41
N ASN A 429 -26.09 -5.48 -26.39
CA ASN A 429 -26.77 -5.05 -25.18
C ASN A 429 -27.01 -6.24 -24.25
N ARG A 430 -27.59 -6.00 -23.06
CA ARG A 430 -27.90 -7.02 -22.07
C ARG A 430 -28.89 -8.11 -22.55
N ASP A 431 -29.68 -7.80 -23.57
CA ASP A 431 -30.67 -8.70 -24.15
C ASP A 431 -30.10 -9.47 -25.36
N GLY A 432 -28.79 -9.33 -25.65
CA GLY A 432 -28.11 -10.00 -26.76
C GLY A 432 -28.35 -9.35 -28.13
N VAL A 433 -28.90 -8.14 -28.18
CA VAL A 433 -29.12 -7.42 -29.45
C VAL A 433 -27.88 -6.64 -29.82
N SER A 434 -27.40 -6.77 -31.08
CA SER A 434 -26.19 -6.10 -31.52
C SER A 434 -26.32 -4.57 -31.55
N THR A 435 -25.24 -3.88 -31.18
CA THR A 435 -25.16 -2.42 -31.26
C THR A 435 -25.34 -1.91 -32.69
N VAL A 436 -24.87 -2.67 -33.67
CA VAL A 436 -25.13 -2.36 -35.10
C VAL A 436 -26.63 -2.22 -35.32
N ARG A 437 -27.41 -3.23 -34.95
CA ARG A 437 -28.86 -3.22 -35.13
C ARG A 437 -29.54 -2.10 -34.33
N LEU A 438 -29.17 -1.94 -33.08
CA LEU A 438 -29.71 -0.91 -32.19
C LEU A 438 -29.53 0.51 -32.74
N LEU A 439 -28.32 0.83 -33.26
CA LEU A 439 -28.04 2.15 -33.84
C LEU A 439 -28.67 2.33 -35.23
N HIS A 440 -28.80 1.24 -36.02
CA HIS A 440 -29.44 1.29 -37.33
C HIS A 440 -30.94 1.56 -37.21
N GLU A 441 -31.61 0.96 -36.20
CA GLU A 441 -33.05 1.13 -35.95
C GLU A 441 -33.38 2.37 -35.11
N ALA A 442 -32.39 3.03 -34.50
CA ALA A 442 -32.58 4.16 -33.59
C ALA A 442 -33.10 5.40 -34.34
N LYS A 443 -34.30 5.88 -33.93
CA LYS A 443 -34.84 7.14 -34.47
C LYS A 443 -33.93 8.33 -34.16
N GLY A 444 -33.58 9.10 -35.18
CA GLY A 444 -32.75 10.30 -35.04
C GLY A 444 -31.25 10.05 -35.02
N VAL A 445 -30.79 8.81 -35.09
CA VAL A 445 -29.37 8.43 -35.29
C VAL A 445 -29.19 8.04 -36.77
N GLN A 446 -28.11 8.49 -37.38
CA GLN A 446 -27.78 8.11 -38.77
C GLN A 446 -26.51 7.25 -38.75
N LEU A 447 -26.64 5.94 -38.65
CA LEU A 447 -25.52 5.02 -38.80
C LEU A 447 -25.04 5.04 -40.27
N LYS A 448 -23.80 5.49 -40.53
CA LYS A 448 -23.24 5.72 -41.86
C LYS A 448 -22.19 4.70 -42.26
N ALA A 449 -21.42 4.22 -41.33
CA ALA A 449 -20.32 3.30 -41.58
C ALA A 449 -20.09 2.38 -40.38
N LEU A 450 -19.56 1.20 -40.65
CA LEU A 450 -19.06 0.26 -39.66
C LEU A 450 -17.53 0.16 -39.78
N PHE A 451 -16.87 -0.09 -38.67
CA PHE A 451 -15.43 -0.31 -38.61
C PHE A 451 -15.17 -1.60 -37.83
N SER A 452 -14.45 -2.54 -38.42
CA SER A 452 -14.13 -3.82 -37.80
C SER A 452 -12.68 -3.88 -37.34
N PRO A 453 -12.42 -4.33 -36.08
CA PRO A 453 -11.07 -4.54 -35.59
C PRO A 453 -10.48 -5.87 -36.08
N GLU A 454 -9.39 -6.30 -35.47
CA GLU A 454 -8.83 -7.65 -35.58
C GLU A 454 -9.93 -8.70 -35.42
N HIS A 455 -9.85 -9.78 -36.18
CA HIS A 455 -10.85 -10.86 -36.33
C HIS A 455 -12.17 -10.48 -37.03
N GLY A 456 -12.32 -9.23 -37.50
CA GLY A 456 -13.49 -8.77 -38.24
C GLY A 456 -14.74 -8.51 -37.39
N LEU A 457 -15.83 -8.13 -38.07
CA LEU A 457 -17.08 -7.77 -37.38
C LEU A 457 -17.71 -8.98 -36.65
N GLU A 458 -17.58 -10.19 -37.19
CA GLU A 458 -18.11 -11.42 -36.58
C GLU A 458 -17.12 -12.14 -35.67
N GLY A 459 -15.87 -11.65 -35.53
CA GLY A 459 -14.84 -12.24 -34.68
C GLY A 459 -14.35 -13.62 -35.10
N ARG A 460 -14.48 -13.96 -36.40
CA ARG A 460 -14.19 -15.32 -36.92
C ARG A 460 -12.96 -15.40 -37.82
N LEU A 461 -12.41 -14.26 -38.22
CA LEU A 461 -11.31 -14.21 -39.19
C LEU A 461 -9.96 -14.22 -38.44
N ASP A 462 -9.19 -15.27 -38.65
CA ASP A 462 -7.83 -15.40 -38.16
C ASP A 462 -6.83 -15.33 -39.33
N ILE A 463 -6.77 -14.15 -39.94
CA ILE A 463 -5.93 -13.88 -41.11
C ILE A 463 -5.14 -12.57 -40.91
N PRO A 464 -3.92 -12.44 -41.46
CA PRO A 464 -3.04 -11.28 -41.23
C PRO A 464 -3.60 -9.95 -41.71
N LYS A 465 -4.50 -9.96 -42.70
CA LYS A 465 -5.14 -8.75 -43.27
C LYS A 465 -6.60 -9.03 -43.58
N ILE A 466 -7.48 -8.16 -43.10
CA ILE A 466 -8.91 -8.19 -43.37
C ILE A 466 -9.23 -7.02 -44.30
N GLY A 467 -9.83 -7.27 -45.43
CA GLY A 467 -10.28 -6.23 -46.37
C GLY A 467 -11.61 -5.61 -45.94
N ASP A 468 -11.97 -4.51 -46.61
CA ASP A 468 -13.29 -3.88 -46.47
C ASP A 468 -14.40 -4.85 -46.93
N GLN A 469 -15.54 -4.77 -46.29
CA GLN A 469 -16.69 -5.64 -46.50
C GLN A 469 -17.97 -4.82 -46.54
N GLN A 470 -19.10 -5.49 -46.78
CA GLN A 470 -20.44 -4.93 -46.65
C GLN A 470 -21.23 -5.76 -45.63
N ASP A 471 -21.86 -5.10 -44.68
CA ASP A 471 -22.68 -5.77 -43.67
C ASP A 471 -24.01 -6.21 -44.31
N ALA A 472 -24.28 -7.51 -44.24
CA ALA A 472 -25.46 -8.10 -44.88
C ALA A 472 -26.79 -7.65 -44.25
N THR A 473 -26.77 -7.22 -43.01
CA THR A 473 -27.97 -6.82 -42.26
C THR A 473 -28.39 -5.39 -42.57
N THR A 474 -27.42 -4.48 -42.61
CA THR A 474 -27.69 -3.03 -42.79
C THR A 474 -27.35 -2.51 -44.18
N GLY A 475 -26.62 -3.28 -44.98
CA GLY A 475 -26.09 -2.85 -46.28
C GLY A 475 -24.97 -1.79 -46.17
N LEU A 476 -24.49 -1.48 -44.98
CA LEU A 476 -23.46 -0.47 -44.76
C LEU A 476 -22.07 -1.00 -45.09
N LYS A 477 -21.20 -0.11 -45.53
CA LYS A 477 -19.78 -0.41 -45.72
C LYS A 477 -19.10 -0.65 -44.37
N VAL A 478 -18.32 -1.74 -44.31
CA VAL A 478 -17.47 -2.10 -43.16
C VAL A 478 -16.03 -1.83 -43.54
N PHE A 479 -15.44 -0.80 -42.95
CA PHE A 479 -14.03 -0.50 -43.13
C PHE A 479 -13.19 -1.35 -42.16
N SER A 480 -12.14 -1.97 -42.66
CA SER A 480 -11.25 -2.75 -41.84
C SER A 480 -10.20 -1.88 -41.15
N LEU A 481 -10.07 -2.03 -39.82
CA LEU A 481 -8.99 -1.48 -39.02
C LEU A 481 -7.91 -2.53 -38.72
N TYR A 482 -7.89 -3.64 -39.49
CA TYR A 482 -6.87 -4.69 -39.40
C TYR A 482 -6.52 -5.20 -40.82
N GLY A 483 -6.20 -4.25 -41.70
CA GLY A 483 -5.87 -4.49 -43.09
C GLY A 483 -4.63 -3.72 -43.52
N GLU A 484 -4.79 -2.91 -44.56
CA GLU A 484 -3.75 -2.00 -45.05
C GLU A 484 -3.52 -0.86 -44.07
N THR A 485 -4.52 -0.48 -43.30
CA THR A 485 -4.46 0.52 -42.24
C THR A 485 -5.00 -0.05 -40.94
N ARG A 486 -4.50 0.49 -39.81
CA ARG A 486 -5.01 0.24 -38.44
C ARG A 486 -5.69 1.46 -37.84
N THR A 487 -5.96 2.45 -38.67
CA THR A 487 -6.48 3.76 -38.30
C THR A 487 -7.61 4.13 -39.26
N PRO A 488 -8.76 4.67 -38.81
CA PRO A 488 -9.76 5.25 -39.70
C PRO A 488 -9.13 6.31 -40.60
N THR A 489 -9.39 6.23 -41.92
CA THR A 489 -8.84 7.17 -42.87
C THR A 489 -9.80 8.34 -43.10
N LYS A 490 -9.31 9.44 -43.69
CA LYS A 490 -10.13 10.59 -44.06
C LYS A 490 -11.31 10.19 -44.94
N GLU A 491 -11.10 9.26 -45.87
CA GLU A 491 -12.13 8.75 -46.77
C GLU A 491 -13.20 7.95 -46.02
N SER A 492 -12.80 7.11 -45.05
CA SER A 492 -13.74 6.32 -44.24
C SER A 492 -14.56 7.18 -43.27
N LEU A 493 -14.08 8.39 -42.95
CA LEU A 493 -14.73 9.34 -42.06
C LEU A 493 -15.55 10.43 -42.81
N GLN A 494 -15.59 10.43 -44.14
CA GLN A 494 -16.16 11.52 -44.93
C GLN A 494 -17.64 11.82 -44.60
N GLU A 495 -18.42 10.80 -44.26
CA GLU A 495 -19.83 10.95 -43.88
C GLU A 495 -20.09 10.84 -42.36
N VAL A 496 -19.04 10.83 -41.56
CA VAL A 496 -19.10 10.58 -40.11
C VAL A 496 -18.74 11.85 -39.33
N ASP A 497 -19.60 12.26 -38.42
CA ASP A 497 -19.31 13.35 -37.47
C ASP A 497 -19.05 12.83 -36.04
N THR A 498 -19.37 11.58 -35.78
CA THR A 498 -19.22 10.93 -34.49
C THR A 498 -18.81 9.47 -34.66
N LEU A 499 -17.64 9.11 -34.14
CA LEU A 499 -17.21 7.72 -33.97
C LEU A 499 -17.69 7.18 -32.62
N VAL A 500 -18.30 6.01 -32.64
CA VAL A 500 -18.71 5.28 -31.43
C VAL A 500 -17.88 4.00 -31.35
N PHE A 501 -17.28 3.74 -30.22
CA PHE A 501 -16.51 2.52 -29.94
C PHE A 501 -17.29 1.64 -28.96
N ASP A 502 -17.59 0.41 -29.36
CA ASP A 502 -18.32 -0.57 -28.56
C ASP A 502 -17.77 -1.97 -28.74
N ILE A 503 -16.74 -2.30 -27.99
CA ILE A 503 -16.07 -3.62 -27.99
C ILE A 503 -15.76 -4.00 -26.54
N GLN A 504 -15.97 -5.29 -26.19
CA GLN A 504 -15.55 -5.84 -24.91
C GLN A 504 -14.05 -6.06 -24.90
N ASP A 505 -13.34 -5.33 -24.06
CA ASP A 505 -11.93 -5.59 -23.72
C ASP A 505 -11.81 -6.63 -22.61
N ILE A 506 -10.64 -7.25 -22.47
CA ILE A 506 -10.36 -8.24 -21.41
C ILE A 506 -9.50 -7.68 -20.27
N GLY A 507 -9.17 -6.38 -20.30
CA GLY A 507 -8.35 -5.71 -19.28
C GLY A 507 -6.87 -6.10 -19.31
N CYS A 508 -6.35 -6.47 -20.49
CA CYS A 508 -4.95 -6.84 -20.68
C CYS A 508 -4.32 -6.08 -21.84
N ARG A 509 -3.18 -5.42 -21.60
CA ARG A 509 -2.46 -4.57 -22.56
C ARG A 509 -2.18 -5.24 -23.91
N PHE A 510 -1.91 -6.54 -23.93
CA PHE A 510 -1.63 -7.29 -25.16
C PHE A 510 -2.87 -7.58 -26.00
N TYR A 511 -4.08 -7.24 -25.51
CA TYR A 511 -5.31 -7.39 -26.27
C TYR A 511 -5.51 -6.16 -27.16
N THR A 512 -5.55 -6.37 -28.47
CA THR A 512 -5.34 -5.31 -29.48
C THR A 512 -6.45 -4.26 -29.58
N TYR A 513 -7.60 -4.49 -28.98
CA TYR A 513 -8.74 -3.57 -29.05
C TYR A 513 -8.48 -2.24 -28.35
N LEU A 514 -7.66 -2.22 -27.28
CA LEU A 514 -7.21 -0.98 -26.68
C LEU A 514 -6.35 -0.14 -27.65
N SER A 515 -5.49 -0.80 -28.41
CA SER A 515 -4.68 -0.14 -29.45
C SER A 515 -5.55 0.38 -30.60
N THR A 516 -6.55 -0.41 -31.01
CA THR A 516 -7.55 0.03 -32.01
C THR A 516 -8.31 1.26 -31.53
N MET A 517 -8.71 1.30 -30.26
CA MET A 517 -9.38 2.47 -29.66
C MET A 517 -8.46 3.70 -29.68
N GLY A 518 -7.20 3.57 -29.26
CA GLY A 518 -6.22 4.66 -29.24
C GLY A 518 -5.98 5.24 -30.64
N ASN A 519 -5.77 4.38 -31.64
CA ASN A 519 -5.61 4.79 -33.04
C ASN A 519 -6.86 5.52 -33.57
N ALA A 520 -8.05 5.02 -33.26
CA ALA A 520 -9.31 5.62 -33.69
C ALA A 520 -9.58 6.97 -32.97
N MET A 521 -9.20 7.12 -31.70
CA MET A 521 -9.26 8.39 -30.98
C MET A 521 -8.35 9.45 -31.60
N GLN A 522 -7.12 9.05 -31.97
CA GLN A 522 -6.18 9.94 -32.65
C GLN A 522 -6.74 10.38 -34.01
N ALA A 523 -7.23 9.45 -34.82
CA ALA A 523 -7.86 9.80 -36.12
C ALA A 523 -9.07 10.72 -35.95
N ALA A 524 -9.91 10.48 -34.96
CA ALA A 524 -11.05 11.34 -34.65
C ALA A 524 -10.59 12.77 -34.30
N ALA A 525 -9.53 12.92 -33.51
CA ALA A 525 -8.95 14.22 -33.16
C ALA A 525 -8.39 14.93 -34.41
N ASP A 526 -7.62 14.23 -35.25
CA ASP A 526 -6.97 14.77 -36.44
C ASP A 526 -7.99 15.24 -37.50
N HIS A 527 -9.19 14.64 -37.52
CA HIS A 527 -10.24 14.95 -38.49
C HIS A 527 -11.44 15.72 -37.92
N GLY A 528 -11.36 16.14 -36.63
CA GLY A 528 -12.43 16.91 -35.99
C GLY A 528 -13.73 16.12 -35.78
N VAL A 529 -13.65 14.79 -35.67
CA VAL A 529 -14.77 13.88 -35.44
C VAL A 529 -14.92 13.65 -33.94
N ARG A 530 -16.16 13.71 -33.43
CA ARG A 530 -16.43 13.39 -32.01
C ARG A 530 -16.20 11.90 -31.75
N PHE A 531 -15.58 11.59 -30.59
CA PHE A 531 -15.38 10.19 -30.18
C PHE A 531 -16.23 9.86 -28.94
N VAL A 532 -16.91 8.73 -28.95
CA VAL A 532 -17.77 8.23 -27.86
C VAL A 532 -17.41 6.78 -27.58
N VAL A 533 -17.09 6.48 -26.31
CA VAL A 533 -16.87 5.10 -25.84
C VAL A 533 -18.13 4.63 -25.12
N LEU A 534 -18.69 3.51 -25.56
CA LEU A 534 -19.71 2.78 -24.83
C LEU A 534 -19.01 1.82 -23.86
N ASP A 535 -18.82 2.29 -22.62
CA ASP A 535 -18.06 1.60 -21.60
C ASP A 535 -18.65 0.22 -21.27
N ARG A 536 -17.77 -0.75 -21.02
CA ARG A 536 -18.11 -2.13 -20.69
C ARG A 536 -17.38 -2.57 -19.43
N VAL A 537 -18.00 -3.50 -18.69
CA VAL A 537 -17.39 -4.05 -17.47
C VAL A 537 -16.03 -4.68 -17.81
N ASN A 538 -14.98 -4.25 -17.10
CA ASN A 538 -13.68 -4.89 -17.20
C ASN A 538 -13.72 -6.27 -16.49
N PRO A 539 -13.55 -7.40 -17.22
CA PRO A 539 -13.74 -8.75 -16.65
C PRO A 539 -12.70 -9.14 -15.63
N VAL A 540 -11.54 -8.47 -15.62
CA VAL A 540 -10.51 -8.68 -14.60
C VAL A 540 -10.60 -7.66 -13.45
N GLY A 541 -11.62 -6.79 -13.47
CA GLY A 541 -11.91 -5.77 -12.47
C GLY A 541 -11.08 -4.50 -12.69
N GLY A 542 -11.70 -3.32 -12.56
CA GLY A 542 -11.06 -2.01 -12.76
C GLY A 542 -10.36 -1.44 -11.53
N VAL A 543 -10.10 -2.25 -10.49
CA VAL A 543 -9.58 -1.77 -9.19
C VAL A 543 -8.08 -2.00 -9.04
N SER A 544 -7.53 -3.04 -9.67
CA SER A 544 -6.12 -3.40 -9.51
C SER A 544 -5.42 -3.55 -10.86
N THR A 545 -4.22 -2.99 -10.95
CA THR A 545 -3.31 -3.19 -12.07
C THR A 545 -2.23 -4.20 -11.70
N ALA A 546 -1.70 -4.95 -12.67
CA ALA A 546 -0.65 -5.93 -12.44
C ALA A 546 0.31 -6.05 -13.64
N GLY A 547 1.52 -6.50 -13.38
CA GLY A 547 2.60 -6.61 -14.35
C GLY A 547 3.34 -5.30 -14.60
N PRO A 548 4.49 -5.35 -15.27
CA PRO A 548 5.29 -4.17 -15.57
C PRO A 548 4.55 -3.22 -16.53
N VAL A 549 4.81 -1.93 -16.36
CA VAL A 549 4.48 -0.92 -17.37
C VAL A 549 5.37 -1.15 -18.60
N LEU A 550 4.84 -0.89 -19.79
CA LEU A 550 5.62 -0.98 -21.04
C LEU A 550 6.73 0.05 -21.02
N ASP A 551 7.94 -0.37 -21.38
CA ASP A 551 9.09 0.53 -21.47
C ASP A 551 8.98 1.43 -22.71
N ASP A 552 9.59 2.62 -22.62
CA ASP A 552 9.65 3.55 -23.75
C ASP A 552 10.45 2.92 -24.90
N GLY A 553 9.86 2.93 -26.09
CA GLY A 553 10.43 2.34 -27.30
C GLY A 553 9.95 0.92 -27.61
N ASP A 554 9.25 0.25 -26.69
CA ASP A 554 8.67 -1.08 -26.91
C ASP A 554 7.22 -1.03 -27.38
N GLN A 555 6.72 0.18 -27.73
CA GLN A 555 5.36 0.35 -28.20
C GLN A 555 5.14 -0.38 -29.54
N SER A 556 4.02 -1.10 -29.60
CA SER A 556 3.60 -1.85 -30.78
C SER A 556 2.07 -1.97 -30.80
N PHE A 557 1.51 -2.58 -31.83
CA PHE A 557 0.05 -2.80 -31.87
C PHE A 557 -0.45 -3.74 -30.75
N VAL A 558 0.39 -4.62 -30.22
CA VAL A 558 0.10 -5.48 -29.04
C VAL A 558 0.55 -4.85 -27.71
N GLY A 559 0.88 -3.58 -27.70
CA GLY A 559 1.34 -2.83 -26.54
C GLY A 559 1.48 -1.35 -26.86
N TYR A 560 0.38 -0.71 -27.26
CA TYR A 560 0.38 0.67 -27.75
C TYR A 560 0.59 1.70 -26.64
N HIS A 561 0.01 1.46 -25.47
CA HIS A 561 0.08 2.39 -24.35
C HIS A 561 1.08 1.96 -23.29
N THR A 562 1.72 2.95 -22.64
CA THR A 562 2.63 2.77 -21.50
C THR A 562 1.84 2.49 -20.20
N ILE A 563 1.15 1.36 -20.17
CA ILE A 563 0.31 0.90 -19.06
C ILE A 563 0.77 -0.48 -18.55
N PRO A 564 0.37 -0.91 -17.35
CA PRO A 564 0.61 -2.26 -16.87
C PRO A 564 0.03 -3.34 -17.78
N VAL A 565 0.51 -4.58 -17.63
CA VAL A 565 -0.02 -5.72 -18.43
C VAL A 565 -1.51 -5.91 -18.18
N ARG A 566 -1.94 -5.88 -16.92
CA ARG A 566 -3.35 -5.83 -16.51
C ARG A 566 -3.72 -4.39 -16.15
N HIS A 567 -4.81 -3.89 -16.69
CA HIS A 567 -5.30 -2.53 -16.51
C HIS A 567 -6.79 -2.46 -16.21
#